data_b9069b77e2fe53216daecf38d846a968
#
_entry.id   b9069b77e2fe53216daecf38d846a968
#
_cell.length_a   1.000
_cell.length_b   1.000
_cell.length_c   1.000
_cell.angle_alpha   90.00
_cell.angle_beta   90.00
_cell.angle_gamma   90.00
#
_symmetry.space_group_name_H-M   'P 1'
#
loop_
_entity.id
_entity.type
_entity.pdbx_description
1 polymer ?
#
loop_
_entity_poly.entity_id
_entity_poly.type
_entity_poly.pdbx_seq_one_letter_code
_entity_poly.pdbx_strand_id
1 'polypeptide(L)'
;MKKILALCALLLPTLLVGCDVRKVAFSPQFNGCVDSFAVYFFNWRLDKAAHFCTPDSKKWLQFAASQVQPEDLEQMKDLPQNFTYSYEITQGDSKGIAAEVALNVENFFVLDSIGKPGRLKESATFPLQLVKQDGTWKVKLDGLPRMDKNYQQKKPDEENG
;
A
#
# COMPACT_ATOMS: atom_id res chain seq x y z
N MET A 1 -14.93 27.15 -70.18
CA MET A 1 -15.14 25.71 -70.15
C MET A 1 -14.38 25.16 -68.95
N LYS A 2 -15.03 24.25 -68.25
CA LYS A 2 -14.60 23.44 -67.11
C LYS A 2 -14.54 24.12 -65.73
N LYS A 3 -15.65 23.90 -65.04
CA LYS A 3 -15.90 24.15 -63.64
C LYS A 3 -15.11 23.10 -62.83
N ILE A 4 -14.38 23.51 -61.81
CA ILE A 4 -13.86 22.59 -60.81
C ILE A 4 -14.46 23.05 -59.48
N LEU A 5 -15.38 22.23 -58.98
CA LEU A 5 -15.92 22.32 -57.64
C LEU A 5 -14.81 21.97 -56.63
N ALA A 6 -14.45 22.91 -55.79
CA ALA A 6 -13.62 22.63 -54.62
C ALA A 6 -14.54 22.31 -53.44
N LEU A 7 -14.59 21.05 -53.10
CA LEU A 7 -15.29 20.50 -51.93
C LEU A 7 -14.45 20.79 -50.69
N CYS A 8 -14.80 21.82 -49.93
CA CYS A 8 -14.23 22.07 -48.59
C CYS A 8 -14.75 21.03 -47.63
N ALA A 9 -13.96 19.97 -47.40
CA ALA A 9 -14.17 19.08 -46.29
C ALA A 9 -13.73 19.74 -44.98
N LEU A 10 -14.72 20.14 -44.19
CA LEU A 10 -14.54 20.66 -42.84
C LEU A 10 -14.10 19.50 -41.94
N LEU A 11 -12.80 19.35 -41.74
CA LEU A 11 -12.23 18.47 -40.71
C LEU A 11 -12.38 19.14 -39.36
N LEU A 12 -13.38 18.75 -38.60
CA LEU A 12 -13.49 19.06 -37.19
C LEU A 12 -12.39 18.27 -36.46
N PRO A 13 -11.43 18.91 -35.78
CA PRO A 13 -10.58 18.19 -34.84
C PRO A 13 -11.41 17.89 -33.59
N THR A 14 -11.82 16.66 -33.43
CA THR A 14 -12.30 16.15 -32.14
C THR A 14 -11.14 16.20 -31.14
N LEU A 15 -11.19 17.23 -30.30
CA LEU A 15 -10.34 17.28 -29.09
C LEU A 15 -10.73 16.15 -28.19
N LEU A 16 -10.06 15.02 -28.34
CA LEU A 16 -9.97 13.98 -27.31
C LEU A 16 -9.22 14.58 -26.14
N VAL A 17 -9.97 15.14 -25.18
CA VAL A 17 -9.46 15.41 -23.86
C VAL A 17 -9.22 14.03 -23.25
N GLY A 18 -8.06 13.45 -23.55
CA GLY A 18 -7.55 12.31 -22.84
C GLY A 18 -7.31 12.75 -21.40
N CYS A 19 -8.06 12.21 -20.46
CA CYS A 19 -7.65 12.23 -19.07
C CYS A 19 -6.30 11.53 -19.00
N ASP A 20 -5.23 12.29 -18.97
CA ASP A 20 -3.89 11.82 -18.67
C ASP A 20 -3.89 11.36 -17.21
N VAL A 21 -4.30 10.11 -17.00
CA VAL A 21 -3.95 9.39 -15.79
C VAL A 21 -2.43 9.24 -15.86
N ARG A 22 -1.73 10.23 -15.33
CA ARG A 22 -0.28 10.15 -15.18
C ARG A 22 0.00 8.93 -14.33
N LYS A 23 0.32 7.82 -14.97
CA LYS A 23 0.96 6.69 -14.30
C LYS A 23 2.26 7.22 -13.74
N VAL A 24 2.25 7.56 -12.45
CA VAL A 24 3.48 7.88 -11.74
C VAL A 24 4.34 6.63 -11.85
N ALA A 25 5.41 6.74 -12.62
CA ALA A 25 6.35 5.64 -12.78
C ALA A 25 7.11 5.48 -11.46
N PHE A 26 6.58 4.64 -10.57
CA PHE A 26 7.26 4.29 -9.33
C PHE A 26 8.50 3.47 -9.66
N SER A 27 9.61 3.84 -9.04
CA SER A 27 10.86 3.14 -9.27
C SER A 27 10.79 1.70 -8.74
N PRO A 28 11.56 0.75 -9.31
CA PRO A 28 11.66 -0.61 -8.77
C PRO A 28 11.98 -0.68 -7.26
N GLN A 29 12.69 0.31 -6.73
CA GLN A 29 13.03 0.42 -5.31
C GLN A 29 11.80 0.67 -4.41
N PHE A 30 10.76 1.26 -4.94
CA PHE A 30 9.50 1.46 -4.23
C PHE A 30 8.80 0.13 -3.94
N ASN A 31 8.65 -0.72 -4.95
CA ASN A 31 8.01 -2.02 -4.79
C ASN A 31 8.77 -2.86 -3.76
N GLY A 32 10.09 -2.96 -3.87
CA GLY A 32 10.91 -3.72 -2.92
C GLY A 32 10.82 -3.20 -1.47
N CYS A 33 10.55 -1.90 -1.26
CA CYS A 33 10.34 -1.34 0.07
C CYS A 33 9.02 -1.85 0.69
N VAL A 34 7.91 -1.77 -0.05
CA VAL A 34 6.60 -2.22 0.43
C VAL A 34 6.58 -3.73 0.63
N ASP A 35 7.10 -4.48 -0.34
CA ASP A 35 7.17 -5.94 -0.29
C ASP A 35 7.95 -6.42 0.94
N SER A 36 9.14 -5.87 1.14
CA SER A 36 9.98 -6.26 2.28
C SER A 36 9.35 -5.85 3.61
N PHE A 37 8.78 -4.64 3.69
CA PHE A 37 8.07 -4.22 4.89
C PHE A 37 6.90 -5.14 5.20
N ALA A 38 6.03 -5.45 4.23
CA ALA A 38 4.87 -6.31 4.42
C ALA A 38 5.29 -7.70 4.90
N VAL A 39 6.25 -8.33 4.20
CA VAL A 39 6.74 -9.66 4.58
C VAL A 39 7.31 -9.68 5.99
N TYR A 40 8.14 -8.73 6.36
CA TYR A 40 8.75 -8.75 7.68
C TYR A 40 7.78 -8.32 8.79
N PHE A 41 6.96 -7.30 8.56
CA PHE A 41 6.03 -6.79 9.56
C PHE A 41 4.96 -7.82 9.93
N PHE A 42 4.29 -8.39 8.95
CA PHE A 42 3.19 -9.34 9.19
C PHE A 42 3.66 -10.75 9.56
N ASN A 43 4.94 -11.06 9.37
CA ASN A 43 5.58 -12.24 9.94
C ASN A 43 6.29 -11.96 11.28
N TRP A 44 6.03 -10.83 11.90
CA TRP A 44 6.53 -10.42 13.22
C TRP A 44 8.06 -10.36 13.33
N ARG A 45 8.75 -10.17 12.20
CA ARG A 45 10.19 -9.88 12.14
C ARG A 45 10.42 -8.38 12.18
N LEU A 46 9.99 -7.74 13.28
CA LEU A 46 9.92 -6.29 13.40
C LEU A 46 11.29 -5.62 13.35
N ASP A 47 12.34 -6.28 13.80
CA ASP A 47 13.73 -5.86 13.62
C ASP A 47 14.11 -5.69 12.16
N LYS A 48 13.72 -6.65 11.31
CA LYS A 48 13.96 -6.60 9.87
C LYS A 48 13.06 -5.58 9.17
N ALA A 49 11.78 -5.50 9.57
CA ALA A 49 10.86 -4.48 9.05
C ALA A 49 11.39 -3.05 9.27
N ALA A 50 12.08 -2.81 10.40
CA ALA A 50 12.66 -1.51 10.74
C ALA A 50 13.70 -1.01 9.73
N HIS A 51 14.33 -1.88 8.96
CA HIS A 51 15.27 -1.48 7.89
C HIS A 51 14.58 -0.79 6.73
N PHE A 52 13.29 -1.03 6.53
CA PHE A 52 12.47 -0.46 5.46
C PHE A 52 11.65 0.73 5.93
N CYS A 53 11.79 1.13 7.18
CA CYS A 53 11.11 2.28 7.77
C CYS A 53 12.03 3.49 7.92
N THR A 54 11.44 4.67 8.07
CA THR A 54 12.18 5.86 8.47
C THR A 54 12.74 5.69 9.89
N PRO A 55 13.82 6.39 10.26
CA PRO A 55 14.38 6.29 11.62
C PRO A 55 13.35 6.57 12.72
N ASP A 56 12.49 7.56 12.54
CA ASP A 56 11.46 7.96 13.51
C ASP A 56 10.34 6.91 13.66
N SER A 57 10.18 6.03 12.68
CA SER A 57 9.20 4.96 12.69
C SER A 57 9.59 3.78 13.57
N LYS A 58 10.89 3.60 13.84
CA LYS A 58 11.41 2.43 14.58
C LYS A 58 10.81 2.29 15.98
N LYS A 59 10.54 3.41 16.65
CA LYS A 59 9.89 3.42 17.97
C LYS A 59 8.53 2.69 17.98
N TRP A 60 7.78 2.76 16.88
CA TRP A 60 6.49 2.10 16.76
C TRP A 60 6.62 0.59 16.62
N LEU A 61 7.65 0.12 15.91
CA LEU A 61 7.95 -1.30 15.80
C LEU A 61 8.44 -1.87 17.13
N GLN A 62 9.26 -1.12 17.85
CA GLN A 62 9.69 -1.47 19.21
C GLN A 62 8.49 -1.53 20.18
N PHE A 63 7.57 -0.56 20.06
CA PHE A 63 6.33 -0.58 20.83
C PHE A 63 5.49 -1.81 20.48
N ALA A 64 5.30 -2.16 19.19
CA ALA A 64 4.61 -3.38 18.80
C ALA A 64 5.25 -4.63 19.43
N ALA A 65 6.57 -4.74 19.37
CA ALA A 65 7.30 -5.85 19.96
C ALA A 65 7.08 -5.97 21.48
N SER A 66 6.97 -4.83 22.18
CA SER A 66 6.74 -4.81 23.64
C SER A 66 5.32 -5.20 24.05
N GLN A 67 4.39 -5.26 23.10
CA GLN A 67 2.99 -5.64 23.37
C GLN A 67 2.73 -7.15 23.21
N VAL A 68 3.70 -7.89 22.69
CA VAL A 68 3.58 -9.34 22.47
C VAL A 68 3.51 -10.06 23.83
N GLN A 69 2.49 -10.88 24.02
CA GLN A 69 2.27 -11.69 25.19
C GLN A 69 2.82 -13.12 24.99
N PRO A 70 3.07 -13.89 26.05
CA PRO A 70 3.49 -15.29 25.90
C PRO A 70 2.52 -16.13 25.07
N GLU A 71 1.22 -15.88 25.22
CA GLU A 71 0.15 -16.56 24.46
C GLU A 71 0.23 -16.28 22.97
N ASP A 72 0.68 -15.08 22.60
CA ASP A 72 0.86 -14.68 21.18
C ASP A 72 2.01 -15.48 20.55
N LEU A 73 3.08 -15.75 21.31
CA LEU A 73 4.22 -16.49 20.80
C LEU A 73 3.85 -17.94 20.42
N GLU A 74 2.91 -18.55 21.14
CA GLU A 74 2.40 -19.88 20.76
C GLU A 74 1.60 -19.80 19.47
N GLN A 75 0.72 -18.82 19.32
CA GLN A 75 -0.05 -18.62 18.09
C GLN A 75 0.85 -18.27 16.89
N MET A 76 1.94 -17.52 17.12
CA MET A 76 2.89 -17.15 16.08
C MET A 76 3.72 -18.33 15.55
N LYS A 77 3.85 -19.43 16.32
CA LYS A 77 4.52 -20.65 15.84
C LYS A 77 3.74 -21.30 14.70
N ASP A 78 2.42 -21.19 14.74
CA ASP A 78 1.50 -21.80 13.81
C ASP A 78 0.92 -20.78 12.82
N LEU A 79 1.70 -19.75 12.46
CA LEU A 79 1.25 -18.74 11.48
C LEU A 79 0.87 -19.41 10.15
N PRO A 80 -0.20 -18.93 9.50
CA PRO A 80 -0.65 -19.49 8.25
C PRO A 80 0.44 -19.48 7.18
N GLN A 81 0.62 -20.61 6.50
CA GLN A 81 1.54 -20.74 5.37
C GLN A 81 1.04 -19.95 4.13
N ASN A 82 -0.24 -19.58 4.12
CA ASN A 82 -0.92 -18.88 3.04
C ASN A 82 -1.06 -17.38 3.30
N PHE A 83 -0.15 -16.79 4.07
CA PHE A 83 -0.02 -15.33 4.14
C PHE A 83 0.17 -14.76 2.74
N THR A 84 -0.71 -13.86 2.35
CA THR A 84 -0.62 -13.15 1.07
C THR A 84 -0.82 -11.66 1.26
N TYR A 85 -0.30 -10.88 0.34
CA TYR A 85 -0.53 -9.44 0.31
C TYR A 85 -0.54 -8.92 -1.13
N SER A 86 -1.22 -7.81 -1.31
CA SER A 86 -1.18 -6.99 -2.51
C SER A 86 -1.25 -5.52 -2.10
N TYR A 87 -0.89 -4.60 -2.97
CA TYR A 87 -1.08 -3.18 -2.68
C TYR A 87 -1.39 -2.40 -3.95
N GLU A 88 -2.08 -1.31 -3.75
CA GLU A 88 -2.33 -0.33 -4.79
C GLU A 88 -1.91 1.06 -4.31
N ILE A 89 -1.52 1.89 -5.26
CA ILE A 89 -1.13 3.27 -4.97
C ILE A 89 -2.39 4.11 -4.96
N THR A 90 -2.68 4.71 -3.82
CA THR A 90 -3.85 5.56 -3.64
C THR A 90 -3.54 7.03 -3.89
N GLN A 91 -2.30 7.44 -3.61
CA GLN A 91 -1.84 8.80 -3.84
C GLN A 91 -0.33 8.86 -4.09
N GLY A 92 0.10 9.76 -4.96
CA GLY A 92 1.51 10.10 -5.18
C GLY A 92 1.70 11.60 -5.24
N ASP A 93 2.83 12.10 -4.75
CA ASP A 93 3.15 13.50 -4.88
C ASP A 93 3.76 13.83 -6.27
N SER A 94 3.61 15.08 -6.70
CA SER A 94 4.09 15.55 -8.01
C SER A 94 5.62 15.52 -8.16
N LYS A 95 6.34 15.45 -7.05
CA LYS A 95 7.82 15.42 -7.03
C LYS A 95 8.38 14.00 -7.01
N GLY A 96 7.53 12.98 -6.80
CA GLY A 96 7.94 11.57 -6.73
C GLY A 96 8.80 11.26 -5.49
N ILE A 97 8.55 11.95 -4.38
CA ILE A 97 9.26 11.76 -3.10
C ILE A 97 8.35 11.26 -1.97
N ALA A 98 7.04 11.26 -2.16
CA ALA A 98 6.07 10.72 -1.23
C ALA A 98 4.97 9.97 -1.98
N ALA A 99 4.40 8.96 -1.34
CA ALA A 99 3.26 8.21 -1.86
C ALA A 99 2.45 7.61 -0.72
N GLU A 100 1.18 7.30 -1.01
CA GLU A 100 0.33 6.49 -0.14
C GLU A 100 -0.07 5.22 -0.88
N VAL A 101 -0.09 4.12 -0.15
CA VAL A 101 -0.53 2.83 -0.67
C VAL A 101 -1.56 2.22 0.27
N ALA A 102 -2.52 1.53 -0.31
CA ALA A 102 -3.43 0.65 0.40
C ALA A 102 -2.85 -0.78 0.32
N LEU A 103 -2.30 -1.27 1.43
CA LEU A 103 -1.75 -2.61 1.54
C LEU A 103 -2.85 -3.56 2.02
N ASN A 104 -3.27 -4.47 1.15
CA ASN A 104 -4.21 -5.54 1.47
C ASN A 104 -3.43 -6.76 1.96
N VAL A 105 -3.80 -7.30 3.10
CA VAL A 105 -3.12 -8.43 3.73
C VAL A 105 -4.14 -9.49 4.06
N GLU A 106 -3.80 -10.74 3.81
CA GLU A 106 -4.64 -11.89 4.09
C GLU A 106 -3.91 -12.92 4.98
N ASN A 107 -4.67 -13.59 5.83
CA ASN A 107 -4.20 -14.69 6.69
C ASN A 107 -3.02 -14.27 7.58
N PHE A 108 -3.20 -13.25 8.39
CA PHE A 108 -2.14 -12.70 9.24
C PHE A 108 -2.54 -12.65 10.72
N PHE A 109 -1.53 -12.57 11.58
CA PHE A 109 -1.72 -12.38 13.02
C PHE A 109 -1.66 -10.89 13.38
N VAL A 110 -2.59 -10.43 14.21
CA VAL A 110 -2.69 -9.02 14.61
C VAL A 110 -2.92 -8.86 16.11
N LEU A 111 -2.31 -7.84 16.70
CA LEU A 111 -2.63 -7.32 18.02
C LEU A 111 -3.64 -6.18 17.87
N ASP A 112 -4.92 -6.47 18.10
CA ASP A 112 -6.01 -5.47 17.95
C ASP A 112 -6.04 -4.47 19.09
N SER A 113 -5.54 -4.83 20.26
CA SER A 113 -5.66 -4.02 21.48
C SER A 113 -4.45 -4.20 22.38
N ILE A 114 -3.99 -3.12 22.96
CA ILE A 114 -2.91 -3.12 23.95
C ILE A 114 -3.31 -4.00 25.14
N GLY A 115 -2.40 -4.89 25.55
CA GLY A 115 -2.57 -5.74 26.73
C GLY A 115 -3.59 -6.88 26.58
N LYS A 116 -4.03 -7.16 25.34
CA LYS A 116 -4.85 -8.33 25.02
C LYS A 116 -4.11 -9.25 24.06
N PRO A 117 -4.33 -10.58 24.17
CA PRO A 117 -3.78 -11.50 23.20
C PRO A 117 -4.20 -11.15 21.78
N GLY A 118 -3.28 -11.35 20.84
CA GLY A 118 -3.55 -11.19 19.43
C GLY A 118 -4.41 -12.33 18.87
N ARG A 119 -4.73 -12.23 17.61
CA ARG A 119 -5.54 -13.22 16.89
C ARG A 119 -5.22 -13.28 15.41
N LEU A 120 -5.52 -14.40 14.81
CA LEU A 120 -5.52 -14.54 13.36
C LEU A 120 -6.68 -13.72 12.74
N LYS A 121 -6.41 -13.11 11.60
CA LYS A 121 -7.37 -12.36 10.81
C LYS A 121 -7.29 -12.78 9.35
N GLU A 122 -8.47 -12.96 8.74
CA GLU A 122 -8.58 -13.39 7.34
C GLU A 122 -8.06 -12.33 6.38
N SER A 123 -8.51 -11.10 6.51
CA SER A 123 -8.07 -10.00 5.65
C SER A 123 -8.22 -8.63 6.29
N ALA A 124 -7.39 -7.69 5.89
CA ALA A 124 -7.55 -6.27 6.18
C ALA A 124 -6.71 -5.42 5.22
N THR A 125 -7.08 -4.15 5.12
CA THR A 125 -6.33 -3.13 4.39
C THR A 125 -5.66 -2.16 5.35
N PHE A 126 -4.41 -1.84 5.09
CA PHE A 126 -3.59 -0.92 5.86
C PHE A 126 -3.13 0.24 4.98
N PRO A 127 -3.54 1.48 5.25
CA PRO A 127 -2.95 2.64 4.60
C PRO A 127 -1.51 2.81 5.09
N LEU A 128 -0.57 2.89 4.16
CA LEU A 128 0.84 3.13 4.43
C LEU A 128 1.30 4.40 3.73
N GLN A 129 2.07 5.19 4.44
CA GLN A 129 2.77 6.34 3.88
C GLN A 129 4.20 5.93 3.51
N LEU A 130 4.62 6.36 2.32
CA LEU A 130 5.96 6.15 1.81
C LEU A 130 6.63 7.48 1.57
N VAL A 131 7.90 7.57 1.92
CA VAL A 131 8.72 8.76 1.66
C VAL A 131 10.08 8.34 1.10
N LYS A 132 10.62 9.16 0.22
CA LYS A 132 11.96 8.96 -0.30
C LYS A 132 12.95 9.72 0.58
N GLN A 133 13.85 8.99 1.23
CA GLN A 133 14.89 9.53 2.11
C GLN A 133 16.25 9.05 1.61
N ASP A 134 17.16 9.97 1.38
CA ASP A 134 18.51 9.69 0.83
C ASP A 134 18.49 8.82 -0.44
N GLY A 135 17.54 9.13 -1.34
CA GLY A 135 17.37 8.39 -2.60
C GLY A 135 16.65 7.05 -2.47
N THR A 136 16.33 6.58 -1.26
CA THR A 136 15.71 5.29 -0.97
C THR A 136 14.29 5.46 -0.42
N TRP A 137 13.35 4.65 -0.89
CA TRP A 137 12.00 4.62 -0.36
C TRP A 137 11.96 3.96 1.01
N LYS A 138 11.20 4.57 1.92
CA LYS A 138 10.97 4.10 3.29
C LYS A 138 9.50 4.21 3.66
N VAL A 139 9.03 3.26 4.45
CA VAL A 139 7.71 3.35 5.10
C VAL A 139 7.82 4.35 6.25
N LYS A 140 6.91 5.32 6.27
CA LYS A 140 6.78 6.28 7.35
C LYS A 140 5.61 5.87 8.24
N LEU A 141 5.88 5.63 9.52
CA LEU A 141 4.89 5.31 10.53
C LEU A 141 4.76 6.48 11.52
N ASP A 142 3.56 7.03 11.61
CA ASP A 142 3.19 8.03 12.64
C ASP A 142 2.44 7.37 13.81
N GLY A 143 2.37 6.03 13.82
CA GLY A 143 1.74 5.16 14.80
C GLY A 143 1.88 3.71 14.36
N LEU A 144 1.29 2.76 15.08
CA LEU A 144 1.15 1.40 14.56
C LEU A 144 0.24 1.40 13.34
N PRO A 145 0.55 0.61 12.30
CA PRO A 145 -0.35 0.44 11.17
C PRO A 145 -1.75 0.03 11.65
N ARG A 146 -2.75 0.78 11.23
CA ARG A 146 -4.15 0.53 11.61
C ARG A 146 -4.92 0.06 10.40
N MET A 147 -5.80 -0.91 10.62
CA MET A 147 -6.72 -1.37 9.60
C MET A 147 -7.69 -0.25 9.20
N ASP A 148 -7.84 -0.04 7.90
CA ASP A 148 -8.86 0.87 7.38
C ASP A 148 -10.23 0.16 7.41
N LYS A 149 -11.09 0.64 8.30
CA LYS A 149 -12.44 0.09 8.47
C LYS A 149 -13.38 0.42 7.30
N ASN A 150 -13.04 1.43 6.52
CA ASN A 150 -13.91 1.95 5.45
C ASN A 150 -13.46 1.51 4.06
N TYR A 151 -12.31 0.86 3.93
CA TYR A 151 -11.74 0.51 2.62
C TYR A 151 -12.64 -0.45 1.84
N GLN A 152 -13.19 -1.45 2.48
CA GLN A 152 -14.09 -2.43 1.84
C GLN A 152 -15.41 -1.81 1.35
N GLN A 153 -15.82 -0.66 1.89
CA GLN A 153 -17.01 0.08 1.44
C GLN A 153 -16.72 0.97 0.22
N LYS A 154 -15.45 1.18 -0.11
CA LYS A 154 -15.02 2.01 -1.26
C LYS A 154 -14.70 1.20 -2.52
N LYS A 155 -14.62 -0.13 -2.43
CA LYS A 155 -14.45 -0.95 -3.64
C LYS A 155 -15.70 -0.75 -4.51
N PRO A 156 -15.56 -0.26 -5.76
CA PRO A 156 -16.68 -0.25 -6.68
C PRO A 156 -17.16 -1.70 -6.81
N ASP A 157 -18.46 -1.91 -6.71
CA ASP A 157 -19.05 -3.20 -7.03
C ASP A 157 -18.48 -3.61 -8.39
N GLU A 158 -17.78 -4.72 -8.46
CA GLU A 158 -17.41 -5.32 -9.74
C GLU A 158 -18.74 -5.59 -10.43
N GLU A 159 -19.04 -4.73 -11.38
CA GLU A 159 -20.22 -4.75 -12.21
C GLU A 159 -20.27 -6.13 -12.85
N ASN A 160 -21.26 -6.92 -12.41
CA ASN A 160 -21.62 -8.18 -13.03
C ASN A 160 -21.91 -7.91 -14.50
N GLY A 161 -20.98 -8.28 -15.37
CA GLY A 161 -21.14 -8.32 -16.81
C GLY A 161 -20.90 -9.73 -17.31
#